data_693e1c2f1991e602c7a97ed912f48410
#
_entry.id   693e1c2f1991e602c7a97ed912f48410
#
_cell.length_a   1.000
_cell.length_b   1.000
_cell.length_c   1.000
_cell.angle_alpha   90.00
_cell.angle_beta   90.00
_cell.angle_gamma   90.00
#
_symmetry.space_group_name_H-M   'P 1'
#
loop_
_entity.id
_entity.type
_entity.pdbx_description
1 polymer ?
#
loop_
_entity_poly.entity_id
_entity_poly.type
_entity_poly.pdbx_seq_one_letter_code
_entity_poly.pdbx_strand_id
1 'polypeptide(L)'
;HGLPVELGVEKELGISKDDIGNKISVSEYNQACKEAVMKYTSDWESLTREMGYWIDMSDPYVTFESKYMESVWWIIKDIYNKNLIYKGYTVQPYSPAAGSGLSSHELNQPGAYRDISDTSVVAQFKSIKEGLPNELINLYPFYFLAWTTTPWTLPSNTALTIGKKIKYSFVKTYNQYTKQLVTVVIATKLIDKIFSKIFYEVKTEKELDSYDTEKPNIPYLICHEVSGKNLENIRYERIWEESPLPLDNPENAFRVISGDFVTTDDGTGIVHTAPTFGADDYKAAKSAKPEVPPLQVLDKNGIKVPLVDLKGKFIDGIGLISGKYVKNEYYESDSIPEKSVDVEIAIRLKELNRAFKVEKYSHSYPHCWRTDKPVLYYPMESWFIKMDSLSNRMFELNQEINWKPKSTGEGRFGNWLKTANDWNLSRSRFWGIPLPIWTDEENEEIKVIGSAEELINEIEASVKNGHMLSNPYSDFDIGNMSDENYLNIDLHKD
;
A
#
# COMPACT_ATOMS: atom_id res chain seq x y z
N HIS A 1 7.70 22.76 8.53
CA HIS A 1 7.19 21.91 7.44
C HIS A 1 6.10 20.95 7.93
N GLY A 2 5.27 20.47 7.04
CA GLY A 2 4.39 19.34 7.31
C GLY A 2 3.02 19.39 6.67
N LEU A 3 2.46 18.23 6.40
CA LEU A 3 1.16 18.02 5.77
C LEU A 3 -0.02 18.78 6.43
N PRO A 4 -0.11 18.94 7.77
CA PRO A 4 -1.20 19.71 8.36
C PRO A 4 -1.25 21.18 7.90
N VAL A 5 -0.08 21.80 7.68
CA VAL A 5 0.01 23.16 7.15
C VAL A 5 -0.48 23.21 5.71
N GLU A 6 -0.02 22.28 4.87
CA GLU A 6 -0.44 22.20 3.48
C GLU A 6 -1.96 22.05 3.34
N LEU A 7 -2.57 21.10 4.07
CA LEU A 7 -4.02 20.90 4.04
C LEU A 7 -4.78 22.13 4.53
N GLY A 8 -4.23 22.88 5.50
CA GLY A 8 -4.78 24.14 5.97
C GLY A 8 -4.75 25.20 4.89
N VAL A 9 -3.63 25.37 4.21
CA VAL A 9 -3.44 26.36 3.13
C VAL A 9 -4.27 25.97 1.89
N GLU A 10 -4.30 24.71 1.49
CA GLU A 10 -5.15 24.22 0.40
C GLU A 10 -6.63 24.57 0.65
N LYS A 11 -7.09 24.37 1.88
CA LYS A 11 -8.46 24.71 2.28
C LYS A 11 -8.71 26.23 2.29
N GLU A 12 -7.76 27.02 2.80
CA GLU A 12 -7.87 28.49 2.86
C GLU A 12 -7.89 29.11 1.47
N LEU A 13 -7.06 28.62 0.56
CA LEU A 13 -6.98 29.05 -0.83
C LEU A 13 -8.07 28.44 -1.74
N GLY A 14 -8.81 27.45 -1.28
CA GLY A 14 -9.83 26.74 -2.07
C GLY A 14 -9.24 25.94 -3.25
N ILE A 15 -8.04 25.40 -3.08
CA ILE A 15 -7.31 24.64 -4.10
C ILE A 15 -7.11 23.18 -3.66
N SER A 16 -6.76 22.34 -4.62
CA SER A 16 -6.32 20.98 -4.40
C SER A 16 -4.83 20.83 -4.75
N LYS A 17 -4.20 19.72 -4.36
CA LYS A 17 -2.84 19.40 -4.72
C LYS A 17 -2.57 19.48 -6.24
N ASP A 18 -3.53 19.07 -7.07
CA ASP A 18 -3.41 19.09 -8.54
C ASP A 18 -3.37 20.51 -9.12
N ASP A 19 -3.78 21.51 -8.36
CA ASP A 19 -3.80 22.92 -8.76
C ASP A 19 -2.43 23.60 -8.57
N ILE A 20 -1.56 23.03 -7.73
CA ILE A 20 -0.22 23.55 -7.44
C ILE A 20 0.70 23.29 -8.66
N GLY A 21 1.35 24.35 -9.14
CA GLY A 21 2.10 24.33 -10.39
C GLY A 21 1.23 24.60 -11.64
N ASN A 22 -0.10 24.65 -11.50
CA ASN A 22 -1.03 24.95 -12.61
C ASN A 22 -1.84 26.24 -12.39
N LYS A 23 -2.59 26.33 -11.26
CA LYS A 23 -3.38 27.52 -10.90
C LYS A 23 -2.63 28.48 -9.99
N ILE A 24 -1.74 27.97 -9.19
CA ILE A 24 -0.83 28.71 -8.32
C ILE A 24 0.58 28.16 -8.53
N SER A 25 1.59 29.00 -8.55
CA SER A 25 2.98 28.54 -8.63
C SER A 25 3.40 27.79 -7.36
N VAL A 26 4.39 26.92 -7.48
CA VAL A 26 4.93 26.20 -6.32
C VAL A 26 5.51 27.18 -5.30
N SER A 27 6.21 28.22 -5.78
CA SER A 27 6.79 29.27 -4.95
C SER A 27 5.74 30.06 -4.16
N GLU A 28 4.65 30.52 -4.79
CA GLU A 28 3.54 31.20 -4.12
C GLU A 28 2.88 30.29 -3.07
N TYR A 29 2.70 29.01 -3.39
CA TYR A 29 2.17 28.04 -2.44
C TYR A 29 3.09 27.82 -1.24
N ASN A 30 4.39 27.67 -1.46
CA ASN A 30 5.39 27.52 -0.39
C ASN A 30 5.44 28.79 0.48
N GLN A 31 5.32 29.98 -0.10
CA GLN A 31 5.24 31.21 0.66
C GLN A 31 4.00 31.29 1.56
N ALA A 32 2.83 30.90 1.05
CA ALA A 32 1.60 30.82 1.84
C ALA A 32 1.74 29.81 3.01
N CYS A 33 2.39 28.67 2.78
CA CYS A 33 2.70 27.69 3.82
C CYS A 33 3.65 28.25 4.90
N LYS A 34 4.67 29.02 4.50
CA LYS A 34 5.61 29.70 5.40
C LYS A 34 4.91 30.70 6.31
N GLU A 35 4.02 31.49 5.74
CA GLU A 35 3.21 32.47 6.50
C GLU A 35 2.24 31.78 7.48
N ALA A 36 1.59 30.71 7.05
CA ALA A 36 0.68 29.93 7.90
C ALA A 36 1.38 29.28 9.09
N VAL A 37 2.62 28.76 8.90
CA VAL A 37 3.42 28.18 9.98
C VAL A 37 3.79 29.21 11.02
N MET A 38 4.16 30.42 10.62
CA MET A 38 4.62 31.48 11.52
C MET A 38 3.50 32.20 12.26
N LYS A 39 2.25 32.05 11.82
CA LYS A 39 1.07 32.77 12.30
C LYS A 39 0.88 32.78 13.82
N TYR A 40 1.21 31.68 14.49
CA TYR A 40 0.98 31.50 15.93
C TYR A 40 2.26 31.37 16.76
N THR A 41 3.43 31.73 16.20
CA THR A 41 4.72 31.56 16.87
C THR A 41 4.80 32.37 18.15
N SER A 42 4.31 33.64 18.14
CA SER A 42 4.30 34.51 19.32
C SER A 42 3.41 33.98 20.45
N ASP A 43 2.29 33.34 20.10
CA ASP A 43 1.39 32.72 21.09
C ASP A 43 2.04 31.53 21.76
N TRP A 44 2.75 30.68 20.98
CA TRP A 44 3.53 29.56 21.50
C TRP A 44 4.68 30.02 22.41
N GLU A 45 5.39 31.07 22.03
CA GLU A 45 6.44 31.63 22.87
C GLU A 45 5.89 32.17 24.20
N SER A 46 4.78 32.90 24.16
CA SER A 46 4.12 33.43 25.36
C SER A 46 3.66 32.28 26.27
N LEU A 47 3.01 31.25 25.71
CA LEU A 47 2.60 30.09 26.47
C LEU A 47 3.79 29.37 27.10
N THR A 48 4.89 29.20 26.35
CA THR A 48 6.12 28.55 26.84
C THR A 48 6.71 29.28 28.03
N ARG A 49 6.73 30.64 28.02
CA ARG A 49 7.16 31.46 29.13
C ARG A 49 6.22 31.35 30.33
N GLU A 50 4.92 31.39 30.09
CA GLU A 50 3.92 31.29 31.17
C GLU A 50 3.96 29.91 31.86
N MET A 51 4.26 28.84 31.11
CA MET A 51 4.45 27.50 31.67
C MET A 51 5.75 27.34 32.44
N GLY A 52 6.66 28.33 32.44
CA GLY A 52 7.91 28.34 33.16
C GLY A 52 8.99 27.44 32.56
N TYR A 53 8.95 27.17 31.27
CA TYR A 53 10.06 26.46 30.61
C TYR A 53 11.31 27.32 30.52
N TRP A 54 12.43 26.72 30.87
CA TRP A 54 13.76 27.36 30.79
C TRP A 54 14.44 26.96 29.49
N ILE A 55 14.07 27.60 28.41
CA ILE A 55 14.65 27.42 27.10
C ILE A 55 15.05 28.75 26.50
N ASP A 56 16.07 28.75 25.66
CA ASP A 56 16.44 29.90 24.85
C ASP A 56 15.52 29.94 23.60
N MET A 57 14.73 30.99 23.46
CA MET A 57 13.84 31.24 22.35
C MET A 57 14.37 32.26 21.36
N SER A 58 15.60 32.77 21.57
CA SER A 58 16.23 33.75 20.67
C SER A 58 16.81 33.09 19.41
N ASP A 59 17.10 31.79 19.46
CA ASP A 59 17.61 30.99 18.34
C ASP A 59 16.70 29.76 18.15
N PRO A 60 15.52 29.94 17.54
CA PRO A 60 14.55 28.86 17.34
C PRO A 60 15.00 27.91 16.25
N TYR A 61 14.65 26.63 16.42
CA TYR A 61 14.89 25.58 15.46
C TYR A 61 13.83 25.61 14.33
N VAL A 62 14.18 26.19 13.18
CA VAL A 62 13.24 26.44 12.08
C VAL A 62 13.57 25.55 10.89
N THR A 63 12.72 24.55 10.62
CA THR A 63 12.99 23.50 9.64
C THR A 63 12.87 23.93 8.17
N PHE A 64 12.25 25.07 7.88
CA PHE A 64 12.11 25.59 6.52
C PHE A 64 13.21 26.59 6.12
N GLU A 65 14.14 26.89 7.01
CA GLU A 65 15.30 27.72 6.67
C GLU A 65 16.30 26.94 5.84
N SER A 66 16.87 27.60 4.81
CA SER A 66 17.80 26.96 3.86
C SER A 66 19.04 26.39 4.54
N LYS A 67 19.55 27.05 5.58
CA LYS A 67 20.67 26.57 6.40
C LYS A 67 20.37 25.24 7.13
N TYR A 68 19.14 25.08 7.61
CA TYR A 68 18.68 23.82 8.17
C TYR A 68 18.52 22.76 7.07
N MET A 69 17.90 23.12 5.95
CA MET A 69 17.68 22.19 4.83
C MET A 69 19.01 21.68 4.26
N GLU A 70 20.03 22.54 4.14
CA GLU A 70 21.36 22.15 3.73
C GLU A 70 21.98 21.10 4.66
N SER A 71 21.81 21.25 5.98
CA SER A 71 22.28 20.25 6.95
C SER A 71 21.64 18.88 6.72
N VAL A 72 20.35 18.84 6.38
CA VAL A 72 19.65 17.62 6.02
C VAL A 72 20.16 17.05 4.68
N TRP A 73 20.40 17.89 3.70
CA TRP A 73 20.98 17.49 2.41
C TRP A 73 22.35 16.85 2.57
N TRP A 74 23.18 17.44 3.42
CA TRP A 74 24.49 16.86 3.74
C TRP A 74 24.38 15.47 4.33
N ILE A 75 23.46 15.26 5.28
CA ILE A 75 23.20 13.94 5.88
C ILE A 75 22.74 12.94 4.80
N ILE A 76 21.80 13.33 3.93
CA ILE A 76 21.27 12.47 2.86
C ILE A 76 22.42 12.07 1.92
N LYS A 77 23.27 13.01 1.53
CA LYS A 77 24.43 12.74 0.69
C LYS A 77 25.43 11.79 1.35
N ASP A 78 25.72 11.97 2.63
CA ASP A 78 26.61 11.07 3.37
C ASP A 78 26.07 9.65 3.42
N ILE A 79 24.76 9.48 3.65
CA ILE A 79 24.08 8.19 3.65
C ILE A 79 24.09 7.58 2.23
N TYR A 80 23.90 8.40 1.19
CA TYR A 80 23.97 7.94 -0.22
C TYR A 80 25.39 7.44 -0.57
N ASN A 81 26.43 8.18 -0.20
CA ASN A 81 27.82 7.79 -0.41
C ASN A 81 28.19 6.46 0.30
N LYS A 82 27.47 6.10 1.35
CA LYS A 82 27.57 4.80 2.04
C LYS A 82 26.77 3.69 1.36
N ASN A 83 26.16 3.93 0.20
CA ASN A 83 25.29 3.00 -0.54
C ASN A 83 24.08 2.52 0.27
N LEU A 84 23.57 3.35 1.17
CA LEU A 84 22.41 3.07 2.01
C LEU A 84 21.12 3.69 1.50
N ILE A 85 21.15 4.55 0.47
CA ILE A 85 19.96 5.07 -0.20
C ILE A 85 19.74 4.35 -1.52
N TYR A 86 18.52 4.00 -1.80
CA TYR A 86 18.12 3.37 -3.06
C TYR A 86 16.70 3.76 -3.45
N LYS A 87 16.41 3.76 -4.75
CA LYS A 87 15.05 3.87 -5.29
C LYS A 87 14.44 2.47 -5.32
N GLY A 88 13.26 2.32 -4.75
CA GLY A 88 12.55 1.03 -4.68
C GLY A 88 11.08 1.19 -4.99
N TYR A 89 10.48 0.10 -5.51
CA TYR A 89 9.05 -0.03 -5.71
C TYR A 89 8.49 -0.94 -4.62
N THR A 90 7.51 -0.47 -3.88
CA THR A 90 6.85 -1.26 -2.84
C THR A 90 5.39 -0.87 -2.67
N VAL A 91 4.62 -1.83 -2.16
CA VAL A 91 3.23 -1.57 -1.75
C VAL A 91 3.25 -1.01 -0.33
N GLN A 92 2.76 0.22 -0.19
CA GLN A 92 2.80 0.97 1.06
C GLN A 92 1.46 1.62 1.38
N PRO A 93 1.21 1.97 2.66
CA PRO A 93 -0.01 2.70 3.02
C PRO A 93 -0.06 4.05 2.32
N TYR A 94 -1.20 4.35 1.72
CA TYR A 94 -1.44 5.58 0.98
C TYR A 94 -2.82 6.14 1.31
N SER A 95 -2.92 7.43 1.55
CA SER A 95 -4.18 8.13 1.75
C SER A 95 -4.59 8.87 0.47
N PRO A 96 -5.60 8.40 -0.27
CA PRO A 96 -6.12 9.12 -1.43
C PRO A 96 -6.60 10.52 -1.09
N ALA A 97 -7.23 10.70 0.08
CA ALA A 97 -7.74 11.99 0.53
C ALA A 97 -6.64 12.99 0.89
N ALA A 98 -5.48 12.52 1.38
CA ALA A 98 -4.33 13.36 1.65
C ALA A 98 -3.37 13.47 0.45
N GLY A 99 -3.53 12.62 -0.58
CA GLY A 99 -2.65 12.53 -1.74
C GLY A 99 -1.21 12.16 -1.38
N SER A 100 -0.99 11.37 -0.32
CA SER A 100 0.35 11.05 0.18
C SER A 100 0.46 9.66 0.78
N GLY A 101 1.66 9.06 0.66
CA GLY A 101 2.03 7.86 1.41
C GLY A 101 2.08 8.13 2.91
N LEU A 102 1.82 7.09 3.70
CA LEU A 102 1.89 7.10 5.15
C LEU A 102 2.98 6.15 5.62
N SER A 103 3.68 6.54 6.69
CA SER A 103 4.62 5.64 7.35
C SER A 103 3.88 4.63 8.24
N SER A 104 4.54 3.52 8.56
CA SER A 104 4.04 2.56 9.55
C SER A 104 3.80 3.21 10.91
N HIS A 105 4.62 4.22 11.26
CA HIS A 105 4.44 4.97 12.50
C HIS A 105 3.14 5.78 12.52
N GLU A 106 2.75 6.37 11.40
CA GLU A 106 1.48 7.10 11.26
C GLU A 106 0.27 6.16 11.37
N LEU A 107 0.37 4.93 10.89
CA LEU A 107 -0.66 3.92 11.08
C LEU A 107 -0.77 3.42 12.54
N ASN A 108 0.29 3.56 13.33
CA ASN A 108 0.30 3.18 14.74
C ASN A 108 -0.19 4.27 15.68
N GLN A 109 -0.67 5.41 15.15
CA GLN A 109 -1.27 6.45 15.97
C GLN A 109 -2.59 5.99 16.60
N PRO A 110 -2.90 6.43 17.84
CA PRO A 110 -4.19 6.13 18.46
C PRO A 110 -5.36 6.57 17.57
N GLY A 111 -6.33 5.66 17.34
CA GLY A 111 -7.50 5.92 16.51
C GLY A 111 -7.27 5.80 15.00
N ALA A 112 -6.07 5.44 14.54
CA ALA A 112 -5.82 5.15 13.14
C ALA A 112 -6.55 3.89 12.67
N TYR A 113 -6.62 2.86 13.51
CA TYR A 113 -7.42 1.66 13.25
C TYR A 113 -8.81 1.80 13.87
N ARG A 114 -9.84 1.52 13.07
CA ARG A 114 -11.26 1.59 13.46
C ARG A 114 -11.98 0.34 13.05
N ASP A 115 -12.89 -0.13 13.89
CA ASP A 115 -13.77 -1.24 13.54
C ASP A 115 -14.83 -0.77 12.56
N ILE A 116 -14.82 -1.35 11.37
CA ILE A 116 -15.79 -1.10 10.31
C ILE A 116 -16.48 -2.39 9.89
N SER A 117 -17.66 -2.27 9.29
CA SER A 117 -18.42 -3.42 8.77
C SER A 117 -18.43 -3.39 7.25
N ASP A 118 -17.56 -4.17 6.65
CA ASP A 118 -17.43 -4.29 5.20
C ASP A 118 -18.17 -5.53 4.65
N THR A 119 -18.35 -5.57 3.35
CA THR A 119 -18.82 -6.78 2.65
C THR A 119 -17.63 -7.70 2.44
N SER A 120 -17.68 -8.92 2.99
CA SER A 120 -16.69 -9.95 2.73
C SER A 120 -17.20 -10.97 1.73
N VAL A 121 -16.28 -11.55 0.97
CA VAL A 121 -16.58 -12.56 -0.06
C VAL A 121 -15.64 -13.74 0.10
N VAL A 122 -16.20 -14.96 0.12
CA VAL A 122 -15.49 -16.19 -0.20
C VAL A 122 -15.67 -16.41 -1.69
N ALA A 123 -14.64 -16.10 -2.47
CA ALA A 123 -14.66 -16.18 -3.92
C ALA A 123 -14.28 -17.59 -4.40
N GLN A 124 -14.86 -18.02 -5.53
CA GLN A 124 -14.62 -19.30 -6.21
C GLN A 124 -13.74 -19.10 -7.44
N PHE A 125 -12.51 -19.60 -7.42
CA PHE A 125 -11.58 -19.54 -8.53
C PHE A 125 -11.53 -20.89 -9.22
N LYS A 126 -12.09 -20.97 -10.43
CA LYS A 126 -12.22 -22.21 -11.19
C LYS A 126 -10.87 -22.70 -11.69
N SER A 127 -10.52 -23.96 -11.42
CA SER A 127 -9.32 -24.60 -11.94
C SER A 127 -9.33 -24.71 -13.46
N ILE A 128 -8.14 -24.69 -14.06
CA ILE A 128 -7.94 -25.02 -15.50
C ILE A 128 -7.46 -26.47 -15.57
N LYS A 129 -7.99 -27.23 -16.52
CA LYS A 129 -7.69 -28.67 -16.67
C LYS A 129 -6.26 -28.95 -17.10
N GLU A 130 -5.70 -28.04 -17.90
CA GLU A 130 -4.35 -28.20 -18.43
C GLU A 130 -3.31 -28.11 -17.31
N GLY A 131 -2.40 -29.11 -17.28
CA GLY A 131 -1.34 -29.18 -16.27
C GLY A 131 -1.77 -29.68 -14.88
N LEU A 132 -3.00 -30.19 -14.72
CA LEU A 132 -3.42 -30.80 -13.46
C LEU A 132 -2.65 -32.09 -13.16
N PRO A 133 -2.26 -32.32 -11.89
CA PRO A 133 -1.76 -33.62 -11.44
C PRO A 133 -2.78 -34.74 -11.72
N ASN A 134 -2.30 -35.93 -12.10
CA ASN A 134 -3.16 -37.07 -12.45
C ASN A 134 -4.20 -37.41 -11.37
N GLU A 135 -3.83 -37.29 -10.09
CA GLU A 135 -4.71 -37.56 -8.94
C GLU A 135 -5.89 -36.60 -8.84
N LEU A 136 -5.80 -35.39 -9.45
CA LEU A 136 -6.82 -34.35 -9.40
C LEU A 136 -7.67 -34.27 -10.67
N ILE A 137 -7.30 -34.96 -11.74
CA ILE A 137 -8.03 -34.90 -13.04
C ILE A 137 -9.51 -35.32 -12.88
N ASN A 138 -9.78 -36.32 -12.06
CA ASN A 138 -11.16 -36.82 -11.84
C ASN A 138 -12.00 -35.89 -10.95
N LEU A 139 -11.38 -34.90 -10.30
CA LEU A 139 -12.08 -33.90 -9.48
C LEU A 139 -12.40 -32.63 -10.29
N TYR A 140 -11.89 -32.50 -11.50
CA TYR A 140 -12.12 -31.35 -12.37
C TYR A 140 -13.60 -31.32 -12.88
N PRO A 141 -14.25 -30.15 -12.94
CA PRO A 141 -13.76 -28.85 -12.47
C PRO A 141 -13.87 -28.69 -10.96
N PHE A 142 -12.87 -28.06 -10.35
CA PHE A 142 -12.93 -27.66 -8.96
C PHE A 142 -12.57 -26.18 -8.79
N TYR A 143 -12.95 -25.61 -7.65
CA TYR A 143 -12.82 -24.18 -7.36
C TYR A 143 -12.03 -23.97 -6.09
N PHE A 144 -10.97 -23.17 -6.15
CA PHE A 144 -10.30 -22.71 -4.94
C PHE A 144 -11.16 -21.67 -4.24
N LEU A 145 -11.38 -21.83 -2.93
CA LEU A 145 -12.08 -20.84 -2.12
C LEU A 145 -11.07 -19.89 -1.49
N ALA A 146 -11.12 -18.62 -1.85
CA ALA A 146 -10.34 -17.59 -1.21
C ALA A 146 -11.25 -16.51 -0.59
N TRP A 147 -10.97 -16.14 0.67
CA TRP A 147 -11.73 -15.16 1.40
C TRP A 147 -11.06 -13.79 1.37
N THR A 148 -11.87 -12.74 1.23
CA THR A 148 -11.41 -11.36 1.31
C THR A 148 -12.43 -10.46 1.98
N THR A 149 -11.96 -9.47 2.76
CA THR A 149 -12.75 -8.36 3.30
C THR A 149 -12.69 -7.11 2.42
N THR A 150 -11.92 -7.16 1.33
CA THR A 150 -11.73 -6.08 0.35
C THR A 150 -12.03 -6.58 -1.06
N PRO A 151 -13.29 -6.87 -1.41
CA PRO A 151 -13.66 -7.39 -2.73
C PRO A 151 -13.17 -6.55 -3.90
N TRP A 152 -12.99 -5.25 -3.71
CA TRP A 152 -12.46 -4.33 -4.71
C TRP A 152 -11.05 -4.69 -5.22
N THR A 153 -10.29 -5.53 -4.48
CA THR A 153 -8.97 -6.01 -4.94
C THR A 153 -9.06 -7.23 -5.87
N LEU A 154 -10.20 -7.94 -5.91
CA LEU A 154 -10.39 -9.14 -6.74
C LEU A 154 -10.13 -8.91 -8.24
N PRO A 155 -10.51 -7.78 -8.86
CA PRO A 155 -10.17 -7.48 -10.25
C PRO A 155 -8.65 -7.44 -10.52
N SER A 156 -7.83 -7.18 -9.49
CA SER A 156 -6.36 -7.16 -9.58
C SER A 156 -5.69 -8.46 -9.13
N ASN A 157 -6.45 -9.54 -8.98
CA ASN A 157 -5.91 -10.86 -8.65
C ASN A 157 -4.95 -11.37 -9.73
N THR A 158 -3.79 -11.87 -9.31
CA THR A 158 -2.83 -12.55 -10.21
C THR A 158 -2.31 -13.88 -9.65
N ALA A 159 -2.55 -14.19 -8.37
CA ALA A 159 -2.24 -15.48 -7.79
C ALA A 159 -3.22 -15.89 -6.68
N LEU A 160 -3.16 -17.15 -6.29
CA LEU A 160 -3.72 -17.66 -5.05
C LEU A 160 -2.56 -18.22 -4.21
N THR A 161 -2.46 -17.79 -2.96
CA THR A 161 -1.37 -18.23 -2.07
C THR A 161 -1.86 -19.26 -1.07
N ILE A 162 -1.14 -20.39 -0.97
CA ILE A 162 -1.42 -21.49 -0.04
C ILE A 162 -0.24 -21.75 0.90
N GLY A 163 -0.49 -22.42 2.02
CA GLY A 163 0.54 -22.91 2.92
C GLY A 163 0.99 -24.33 2.52
N LYS A 164 2.27 -24.52 2.16
CA LYS A 164 2.81 -25.85 1.73
C LYS A 164 2.50 -26.99 2.71
N LYS A 165 2.51 -26.71 4.01
CA LYS A 165 2.31 -27.68 5.09
C LYS A 165 0.85 -27.84 5.53
N ILE A 166 -0.05 -27.00 5.02
CA ILE A 166 -1.46 -27.06 5.32
C ILE A 166 -2.10 -28.18 4.51
N LYS A 167 -3.03 -28.92 5.13
CA LYS A 167 -3.89 -29.89 4.46
C LYS A 167 -5.11 -29.20 3.87
N TYR A 168 -5.46 -29.55 2.66
CA TYR A 168 -6.61 -29.05 1.90
C TYR A 168 -7.52 -30.18 1.52
N SER A 169 -8.82 -29.97 1.68
CA SER A 169 -9.87 -30.91 1.29
C SER A 169 -10.61 -30.43 0.06
N PHE A 170 -10.94 -31.39 -0.81
CA PHE A 170 -11.88 -31.22 -1.91
C PHE A 170 -13.25 -31.60 -1.39
N VAL A 171 -14.18 -30.67 -1.46
CA VAL A 171 -15.53 -30.81 -0.92
C VAL A 171 -16.55 -30.63 -2.04
N LYS A 172 -17.31 -31.67 -2.36
CA LYS A 172 -18.45 -31.60 -3.27
C LYS A 172 -19.66 -31.05 -2.51
N THR A 173 -20.33 -30.06 -3.11
CA THR A 173 -21.52 -29.43 -2.53
C THR A 173 -22.27 -28.64 -3.60
N TYR A 174 -23.36 -27.99 -3.21
CA TYR A 174 -24.10 -27.08 -4.08
C TYR A 174 -23.84 -25.64 -3.64
N ASN A 175 -23.59 -24.75 -4.61
CA ASN A 175 -23.46 -23.33 -4.33
C ASN A 175 -24.79 -22.78 -3.79
N GLN A 176 -24.76 -22.07 -2.68
CA GLN A 176 -25.96 -21.58 -2.02
C GLN A 176 -26.79 -20.59 -2.84
N TYR A 177 -26.18 -19.89 -3.80
CA TYR A 177 -26.84 -18.86 -4.61
C TYR A 177 -27.36 -19.41 -5.93
N THR A 178 -26.52 -20.14 -6.67
CA THR A 178 -26.85 -20.67 -8.02
C THR A 178 -27.43 -22.09 -8.00
N LYS A 179 -27.33 -22.80 -6.87
CA LYS A 179 -27.70 -24.21 -6.72
C LYS A 179 -26.94 -25.17 -7.62
N GLN A 180 -25.88 -24.72 -8.27
CA GLN A 180 -25.02 -25.56 -9.10
C GLN A 180 -24.16 -26.47 -8.22
N LEU A 181 -23.99 -27.73 -8.66
CA LEU A 181 -23.05 -28.66 -8.04
C LEU A 181 -21.60 -28.16 -8.31
N VAL A 182 -20.81 -28.05 -7.25
CA VAL A 182 -19.43 -27.59 -7.29
C VAL A 182 -18.53 -28.47 -6.44
N THR A 183 -17.28 -28.65 -6.84
CA THR A 183 -16.22 -29.18 -6.00
C THR A 183 -15.33 -28.02 -5.58
N VAL A 184 -15.21 -27.76 -4.29
CA VAL A 184 -14.42 -26.62 -3.78
C VAL A 184 -13.23 -27.11 -2.97
N VAL A 185 -12.14 -26.31 -2.98
CA VAL A 185 -10.90 -26.58 -2.24
C VAL A 185 -10.76 -25.59 -1.10
N ILE A 186 -10.55 -26.10 0.11
CA ILE A 186 -10.44 -25.34 1.34
C ILE A 186 -9.47 -26.04 2.30
N ALA A 187 -8.81 -25.28 3.19
CA ALA A 187 -8.04 -25.90 4.26
C ALA A 187 -8.92 -26.78 5.14
N THR A 188 -8.50 -28.03 5.36
CA THR A 188 -9.28 -29.06 6.08
C THR A 188 -9.75 -28.57 7.45
N LYS A 189 -8.92 -27.83 8.18
CA LYS A 189 -9.25 -27.27 9.51
C LYS A 189 -10.36 -26.21 9.48
N LEU A 190 -10.67 -25.64 8.33
CA LEU A 190 -11.63 -24.54 8.18
C LEU A 190 -12.98 -24.99 7.59
N ILE A 191 -13.14 -26.29 7.31
CA ILE A 191 -14.39 -26.83 6.76
C ILE A 191 -15.58 -26.49 7.67
N ASP A 192 -15.53 -26.82 8.95
CA ASP A 192 -16.62 -26.58 9.90
C ASP A 192 -17.00 -25.10 10.03
N LYS A 193 -16.05 -24.19 9.81
CA LYS A 193 -16.27 -22.75 9.86
C LYS A 193 -17.01 -22.22 8.63
N ILE A 194 -16.66 -22.70 7.45
CA ILE A 194 -17.25 -22.29 6.16
C ILE A 194 -18.53 -23.06 5.88
N PHE A 195 -18.53 -24.38 6.13
CA PHE A 195 -19.69 -25.25 5.96
C PHE A 195 -20.53 -25.33 7.25
N SER A 196 -20.90 -24.18 7.76
CA SER A 196 -21.72 -24.03 8.98
C SER A 196 -23.15 -23.58 8.61
N LYS A 197 -24.04 -23.54 9.63
CA LYS A 197 -25.42 -23.05 9.52
C LYS A 197 -26.30 -23.89 8.59
N ILE A 198 -26.29 -23.59 7.27
CA ILE A 198 -27.13 -24.22 6.27
C ILE A 198 -26.52 -25.51 5.68
N PHE A 199 -25.26 -25.80 5.99
CA PHE A 199 -24.58 -26.97 5.44
C PHE A 199 -24.59 -28.15 6.42
N TYR A 200 -24.68 -29.38 5.86
CA TYR A 200 -24.56 -30.62 6.63
C TYR A 200 -23.75 -31.66 5.87
N GLU A 201 -22.94 -32.45 6.60
CA GLU A 201 -22.07 -33.45 6.02
C GLU A 201 -22.86 -34.69 5.62
N VAL A 202 -22.60 -35.23 4.43
CA VAL A 202 -23.06 -36.56 3.98
C VAL A 202 -21.85 -37.46 3.71
N LYS A 203 -22.08 -38.78 3.70
CA LYS A 203 -20.97 -39.73 3.61
C LYS A 203 -20.85 -40.39 2.23
N THR A 204 -21.84 -40.24 1.38
CA THR A 204 -21.88 -40.90 0.05
C THR A 204 -22.33 -39.93 -1.03
N GLU A 205 -21.86 -40.16 -2.28
CA GLU A 205 -22.33 -39.43 -3.47
C GLU A 205 -23.83 -39.57 -3.67
N LYS A 206 -24.39 -40.77 -3.38
CA LYS A 206 -25.83 -40.99 -3.49
C LYS A 206 -26.66 -40.10 -2.58
N GLU A 207 -26.19 -39.86 -1.37
CA GLU A 207 -26.83 -38.90 -0.42
C GLU A 207 -26.70 -37.48 -0.96
N LEU A 208 -25.54 -37.10 -1.51
CA LEU A 208 -25.30 -35.78 -2.10
C LEU A 208 -26.25 -35.56 -3.30
N ASP A 209 -26.32 -36.52 -4.21
CA ASP A 209 -27.13 -36.46 -5.45
C ASP A 209 -28.65 -36.48 -5.18
N SER A 210 -29.07 -36.95 -4.00
CA SER A 210 -30.46 -36.91 -3.55
C SER A 210 -30.95 -35.56 -3.08
N TYR A 211 -30.08 -34.53 -3.11
CA TYR A 211 -30.40 -33.19 -2.66
C TYR A 211 -31.49 -32.53 -3.51
N ASP A 212 -32.50 -32.04 -2.83
CA ASP A 212 -33.56 -31.23 -3.40
C ASP A 212 -33.18 -29.76 -3.28
N THR A 213 -32.93 -29.07 -4.41
CA THR A 213 -32.45 -27.68 -4.48
C THR A 213 -33.40 -26.65 -3.87
N GLU A 214 -34.69 -27.03 -3.68
CA GLU A 214 -35.67 -26.17 -2.99
C GLU A 214 -35.49 -26.15 -1.46
N LYS A 215 -34.72 -27.12 -0.92
CA LYS A 215 -34.46 -27.17 0.52
C LYS A 215 -33.38 -26.15 0.95
N PRO A 216 -33.54 -25.53 2.12
CA PRO A 216 -32.59 -24.54 2.60
C PRO A 216 -31.24 -25.15 3.06
N ASN A 217 -31.24 -26.40 3.55
CA ASN A 217 -30.04 -27.06 4.04
C ASN A 217 -29.31 -27.79 2.91
N ILE A 218 -28.03 -27.51 2.75
CA ILE A 218 -27.21 -27.95 1.62
C ILE A 218 -26.25 -29.05 2.06
N PRO A 219 -26.26 -30.24 1.41
CA PRO A 219 -25.32 -31.29 1.74
C PRO A 219 -23.92 -30.99 1.22
N TYR A 220 -22.89 -31.47 1.94
CA TYR A 220 -21.52 -31.50 1.44
C TYR A 220 -20.85 -32.85 1.71
N LEU A 221 -19.94 -33.24 0.82
CA LEU A 221 -19.17 -34.48 0.86
C LEU A 221 -17.69 -34.17 0.73
N ILE A 222 -16.88 -34.56 1.72
CA ILE A 222 -15.42 -34.53 1.61
C ILE A 222 -14.97 -35.70 0.75
N CYS A 223 -14.43 -35.45 -0.44
CA CYS A 223 -14.11 -36.49 -1.41
C CYS A 223 -12.62 -36.74 -1.58
N HIS A 224 -11.75 -35.82 -1.23
CA HIS A 224 -10.29 -35.99 -1.37
C HIS A 224 -9.55 -35.01 -0.45
N GLU A 225 -8.32 -35.39 -0.04
CA GLU A 225 -7.44 -34.54 0.73
C GLU A 225 -6.01 -34.54 0.16
N VAL A 226 -5.38 -33.36 0.14
CA VAL A 226 -4.01 -33.20 -0.32
C VAL A 226 -3.21 -32.27 0.59
N SER A 227 -1.89 -32.34 0.51
CA SER A 227 -1.02 -31.32 1.08
C SER A 227 -0.99 -30.09 0.15
N GLY A 228 -0.84 -28.90 0.72
CA GLY A 228 -0.71 -27.68 -0.07
C GLY A 228 0.39 -27.74 -1.14
N LYS A 229 1.48 -28.47 -0.87
CA LYS A 229 2.54 -28.71 -1.86
C LYS A 229 2.02 -29.27 -3.19
N ASN A 230 0.97 -30.11 -3.16
CA ASN A 230 0.38 -30.73 -4.34
C ASN A 230 -0.56 -29.79 -5.12
N LEU A 231 -0.91 -28.64 -4.56
CA LEU A 231 -1.72 -27.61 -5.21
C LEU A 231 -0.86 -26.53 -5.90
N GLU A 232 0.43 -26.47 -5.64
CA GLU A 232 1.34 -25.46 -6.19
C GLU A 232 1.39 -25.55 -7.72
N ASN A 233 1.37 -24.40 -8.39
CA ASN A 233 1.36 -24.21 -9.85
C ASN A 233 0.08 -24.66 -10.58
N ILE A 234 -0.95 -25.11 -9.89
CA ILE A 234 -2.25 -25.32 -10.55
C ILE A 234 -2.76 -23.97 -11.04
N ARG A 235 -3.20 -23.94 -12.29
CA ARG A 235 -3.73 -22.72 -12.91
C ARG A 235 -5.24 -22.62 -12.70
N TYR A 236 -5.76 -21.39 -12.73
CA TYR A 236 -7.18 -21.09 -12.58
C TYR A 236 -7.60 -19.95 -13.50
N GLU A 237 -8.91 -19.88 -13.78
CA GLU A 237 -9.53 -18.84 -14.60
C GLU A 237 -9.55 -17.51 -13.84
N ARG A 238 -9.35 -16.39 -14.53
CA ARG A 238 -9.48 -15.05 -13.96
C ARG A 238 -10.85 -14.88 -13.29
N ILE A 239 -10.86 -14.32 -12.10
CA ILE A 239 -12.09 -14.07 -11.34
C ILE A 239 -12.92 -12.92 -11.95
N TRP A 240 -12.25 -11.94 -12.55
CA TRP A 240 -12.84 -10.77 -13.21
C TRP A 240 -12.38 -10.74 -14.67
N GLU A 241 -13.27 -11.11 -15.59
CA GLU A 241 -12.91 -11.33 -16.99
C GLU A 241 -12.59 -10.03 -17.73
N GLU A 242 -13.21 -8.93 -17.31
CA GLU A 242 -13.00 -7.61 -17.88
C GLU A 242 -11.64 -6.98 -17.46
N SER A 243 -10.96 -7.50 -16.44
CA SER A 243 -9.60 -7.05 -16.12
C SER A 243 -8.63 -7.39 -17.25
N PRO A 244 -7.68 -6.50 -17.57
CA PRO A 244 -6.62 -6.82 -18.53
C PRO A 244 -5.72 -7.94 -18.02
N LEU A 245 -4.83 -8.44 -18.87
CA LEU A 245 -3.71 -9.28 -18.45
C LEU A 245 -2.58 -8.40 -17.91
N PRO A 246 -1.74 -8.92 -17.01
CA PRO A 246 -0.50 -8.23 -16.62
C PRO A 246 0.34 -7.88 -17.86
N LEU A 247 0.97 -6.72 -17.85
CA LEU A 247 1.80 -6.25 -18.95
C LEU A 247 3.08 -7.07 -19.10
N ASP A 248 3.66 -7.48 -17.98
CA ASP A 248 4.91 -8.25 -17.99
C ASP A 248 4.61 -9.71 -17.65
N ASN A 249 5.16 -10.65 -18.43
CA ASN A 249 5.09 -12.09 -18.20
C ASN A 249 3.69 -12.62 -17.79
N PRO A 250 2.62 -12.31 -18.53
CA PRO A 250 1.25 -12.66 -18.16
C PRO A 250 1.04 -14.18 -18.00
N GLU A 251 1.87 -15.00 -18.64
CA GLU A 251 1.87 -16.45 -18.52
C GLU A 251 2.22 -16.93 -17.10
N ASN A 252 2.90 -16.12 -16.29
CA ASN A 252 3.26 -16.44 -14.92
C ASN A 252 2.15 -16.11 -13.91
N ALA A 253 1.10 -15.41 -14.33
CA ALA A 253 -0.08 -15.10 -13.52
C ALA A 253 -1.11 -16.25 -13.45
N PHE A 254 -2.11 -16.10 -12.61
CA PHE A 254 -3.29 -16.96 -12.47
C PHE A 254 -2.96 -18.41 -12.13
N ARG A 255 -2.07 -18.58 -11.17
CA ARG A 255 -1.68 -19.88 -10.63
C ARG A 255 -1.57 -19.85 -9.11
N VAL A 256 -1.60 -21.04 -8.51
CA VAL A 256 -1.39 -21.22 -7.07
C VAL A 256 0.10 -21.13 -6.76
N ILE A 257 0.43 -20.28 -5.80
CA ILE A 257 1.79 -20.13 -5.25
C ILE A 257 1.79 -20.45 -3.76
N SER A 258 2.96 -20.56 -3.15
CA SER A 258 3.08 -20.80 -1.71
C SER A 258 3.55 -19.55 -0.97
N GLY A 259 3.09 -19.39 0.29
CA GLY A 259 3.52 -18.34 1.20
C GLY A 259 3.46 -18.79 2.66
N ASP A 260 4.46 -18.39 3.44
CA ASP A 260 4.56 -18.79 4.86
C ASP A 260 3.60 -18.03 5.79
N PHE A 261 2.99 -16.94 5.30
CA PHE A 261 2.02 -16.13 6.04
C PHE A 261 0.60 -16.71 6.04
N VAL A 262 0.34 -17.75 5.24
CA VAL A 262 -0.98 -18.39 5.19
C VAL A 262 -1.23 -19.18 6.47
N THR A 263 -2.32 -18.84 7.16
CA THR A 263 -2.75 -19.49 8.39
C THR A 263 -4.08 -20.24 8.23
N THR A 264 -4.48 -20.98 9.27
CA THR A 264 -5.78 -21.62 9.37
C THR A 264 -6.58 -21.11 10.55
N ASP A 265 -6.33 -19.88 10.98
CA ASP A 265 -7.04 -19.24 12.11
C ASP A 265 -8.35 -18.62 11.63
N ASP A 266 -8.35 -18.07 10.42
CA ASP A 266 -9.51 -17.47 9.77
C ASP A 266 -9.51 -17.68 8.25
N GLY A 267 -10.61 -17.30 7.58
CA GLY A 267 -10.78 -17.40 6.13
C GLY A 267 -10.96 -18.82 5.62
N THR A 268 -10.23 -19.18 4.59
CA THR A 268 -10.31 -20.47 3.89
C THR A 268 -8.99 -21.23 3.84
N GLY A 269 -7.90 -20.63 4.35
CA GLY A 269 -6.54 -21.15 4.20
C GLY A 269 -5.95 -21.01 2.80
N ILE A 270 -6.65 -20.31 1.91
CA ILE A 270 -6.19 -19.89 0.58
C ILE A 270 -6.36 -18.38 0.50
N VAL A 271 -5.28 -17.66 0.24
CA VAL A 271 -5.29 -16.19 0.18
C VAL A 271 -5.38 -15.74 -1.27
N HIS A 272 -6.38 -14.90 -1.56
CA HIS A 272 -6.43 -14.12 -2.78
C HIS A 272 -5.25 -13.15 -2.81
N THR A 273 -4.43 -13.21 -3.85
CA THR A 273 -3.19 -12.46 -3.96
C THR A 273 -3.27 -11.41 -5.06
N ALA A 274 -3.24 -10.15 -4.65
CA ALA A 274 -3.19 -8.99 -5.53
C ALA A 274 -1.92 -8.17 -5.23
N PRO A 275 -0.80 -8.45 -5.92
CA PRO A 275 0.50 -7.84 -5.62
C PRO A 275 0.54 -6.31 -5.72
N THR A 276 -0.44 -5.72 -6.41
CA THR A 276 -0.60 -4.26 -6.50
C THR A 276 -1.16 -3.62 -5.24
N PHE A 277 -1.90 -4.37 -4.38
CA PHE A 277 -2.64 -3.78 -3.26
C PHE A 277 -2.41 -4.47 -1.91
N GLY A 278 -1.51 -5.47 -1.85
CA GLY A 278 -1.13 -6.16 -0.63
C GLY A 278 0.39 -6.25 -0.48
N ALA A 279 0.94 -5.79 0.65
CA ALA A 279 2.39 -5.84 0.90
C ALA A 279 2.92 -7.27 1.01
N ASP A 280 2.18 -8.17 1.70
CA ASP A 280 2.54 -9.58 1.81
C ASP A 280 2.27 -10.31 0.48
N ASP A 281 1.22 -9.93 -0.25
CA ASP A 281 0.92 -10.42 -1.59
C ASP A 281 2.08 -10.11 -2.56
N TYR A 282 2.59 -8.86 -2.52
CA TYR A 282 3.73 -8.45 -3.33
C TYR A 282 4.98 -9.28 -3.02
N LYS A 283 5.29 -9.48 -1.73
CA LYS A 283 6.43 -10.31 -1.30
C LYS A 283 6.29 -11.76 -1.76
N ALA A 284 5.09 -12.36 -1.61
CA ALA A 284 4.82 -13.73 -2.03
C ALA A 284 4.95 -13.87 -3.55
N ALA A 285 4.37 -12.95 -4.31
CA ALA A 285 4.44 -12.93 -5.77
C ALA A 285 5.88 -12.81 -6.29
N LYS A 286 6.68 -11.92 -5.69
CA LYS A 286 8.10 -11.71 -6.03
C LYS A 286 8.98 -12.91 -5.66
N SER A 287 8.65 -13.60 -4.57
CA SER A 287 9.40 -14.80 -4.11
C SER A 287 9.04 -16.07 -4.88
N ALA A 288 7.93 -16.06 -5.61
CA ALA A 288 7.48 -17.20 -6.42
C ALA A 288 8.44 -17.45 -7.60
N LYS A 289 8.55 -18.73 -8.02
CA LYS A 289 9.42 -19.13 -9.14
C LYS A 289 8.60 -19.88 -10.19
N PRO A 290 8.42 -19.29 -11.40
CA PRO A 290 8.80 -17.91 -11.78
C PRO A 290 8.06 -16.85 -10.96
N GLU A 291 8.52 -15.59 -10.98
CA GLU A 291 7.84 -14.47 -10.31
C GLU A 291 6.43 -14.27 -10.88
N VAL A 292 5.47 -13.96 -10.00
CA VAL A 292 4.11 -13.60 -10.42
C VAL A 292 4.03 -12.10 -10.63
N PRO A 293 3.64 -11.63 -11.82
CA PRO A 293 3.57 -10.20 -12.11
C PRO A 293 2.41 -9.52 -11.38
N PRO A 294 2.56 -8.24 -10.98
CA PRO A 294 1.45 -7.40 -10.59
C PRO A 294 0.56 -7.07 -11.78
N LEU A 295 -0.72 -6.83 -11.54
CA LEU A 295 -1.63 -6.38 -12.59
C LEU A 295 -1.58 -4.87 -12.72
N GLN A 296 -0.98 -4.40 -13.81
CA GLN A 296 -0.82 -3.00 -14.17
C GLN A 296 -1.24 -2.78 -15.62
N VAL A 297 -1.58 -1.55 -15.95
CA VAL A 297 -1.90 -1.08 -17.32
C VAL A 297 -1.05 0.13 -17.65
N LEU A 298 -1.01 0.52 -18.92
CA LEU A 298 -0.41 1.80 -19.32
C LEU A 298 -1.47 2.90 -19.25
N ASP A 299 -1.10 4.02 -18.64
CA ASP A 299 -1.90 5.23 -18.70
C ASP A 299 -1.73 5.93 -20.06
N LYS A 300 -2.37 7.08 -20.26
CA LYS A 300 -2.29 7.88 -21.48
C LYS A 300 -0.86 8.40 -21.83
N ASN A 301 0.04 8.38 -20.86
CA ASN A 301 1.43 8.80 -21.00
C ASN A 301 2.38 7.61 -21.16
N GLY A 302 1.86 6.37 -21.21
CA GLY A 302 2.67 5.15 -21.28
C GLY A 302 3.28 4.71 -19.94
N ILE A 303 2.83 5.27 -18.83
CA ILE A 303 3.31 4.92 -17.49
C ILE A 303 2.50 3.73 -16.95
N LYS A 304 3.19 2.77 -16.34
CA LYS A 304 2.54 1.61 -15.69
C LYS A 304 1.82 2.06 -14.42
N VAL A 305 0.50 1.84 -14.39
CA VAL A 305 -0.36 2.19 -13.25
C VAL A 305 -1.24 1.00 -12.85
N PRO A 306 -1.65 0.88 -11.58
CA PRO A 306 -2.62 -0.13 -11.15
C PRO A 306 -4.03 0.16 -11.69
N LEU A 307 -4.98 -0.78 -11.50
CA LEU A 307 -6.39 -0.60 -11.89
C LEU A 307 -7.15 0.45 -11.07
N VAL A 308 -6.56 0.94 -9.99
CA VAL A 308 -7.11 2.01 -9.15
C VAL A 308 -6.11 3.16 -9.16
N ASP A 309 -6.57 4.37 -9.38
CA ASP A 309 -5.74 5.58 -9.41
C ASP A 309 -5.38 6.09 -8.00
N LEU A 310 -4.57 7.14 -7.94
CA LEU A 310 -4.16 7.79 -6.69
C LEU A 310 -5.32 8.47 -5.93
N LYS A 311 -6.48 8.67 -6.55
CA LYS A 311 -7.70 9.17 -5.90
C LYS A 311 -8.55 8.03 -5.31
N GLY A 312 -8.14 6.77 -5.49
CA GLY A 312 -8.88 5.59 -5.07
C GLY A 312 -10.02 5.23 -6.02
N LYS A 313 -9.93 5.62 -7.28
CA LYS A 313 -10.94 5.43 -8.31
C LYS A 313 -10.48 4.39 -9.32
N PHE A 314 -11.34 3.47 -9.70
CA PHE A 314 -11.05 2.52 -10.77
C PHE A 314 -10.86 3.23 -12.11
N ILE A 315 -9.89 2.76 -12.90
CA ILE A 315 -9.71 3.18 -14.29
C ILE A 315 -10.91 2.76 -15.16
N ASP A 316 -10.99 3.33 -16.36
CA ASP A 316 -11.99 2.92 -17.33
C ASP A 316 -11.66 1.56 -17.99
N GLY A 317 -12.68 0.88 -18.54
CA GLY A 317 -12.50 -0.34 -19.33
C GLY A 317 -12.52 -1.66 -18.54
N ILE A 318 -12.89 -1.64 -17.26
CA ILE A 318 -12.98 -2.82 -16.38
C ILE A 318 -14.42 -3.18 -15.98
N GLY A 319 -15.35 -2.97 -16.90
CA GLY A 319 -16.75 -3.34 -16.75
C GLY A 319 -17.53 -2.41 -15.80
N LEU A 320 -18.44 -2.99 -15.03
CA LEU A 320 -19.40 -2.25 -14.18
C LEU A 320 -18.78 -1.39 -13.08
N ILE A 321 -17.51 -1.62 -12.73
CA ILE A 321 -16.80 -0.88 -11.68
C ILE A 321 -15.97 0.28 -12.23
N SER A 322 -15.88 0.42 -13.56
CA SER A 322 -15.15 1.52 -14.22
C SER A 322 -15.54 2.88 -13.68
N GLY A 323 -14.56 3.69 -13.34
CA GLY A 323 -14.76 5.05 -12.87
C GLY A 323 -15.38 5.19 -11.48
N LYS A 324 -15.54 4.11 -10.70
CA LYS A 324 -16.08 4.14 -9.33
C LYS A 324 -14.97 4.16 -8.30
N TYR A 325 -15.23 4.80 -7.16
CA TYR A 325 -14.31 4.76 -6.01
C TYR A 325 -14.39 3.41 -5.28
N VAL A 326 -13.24 2.92 -4.83
CA VAL A 326 -13.13 1.66 -4.08
C VAL A 326 -13.73 1.72 -2.67
N LYS A 327 -13.88 2.93 -2.11
CA LYS A 327 -14.52 3.20 -0.82
C LYS A 327 -15.51 4.34 -0.97
N ASN A 328 -16.67 4.21 -0.30
CA ASN A 328 -17.72 5.23 -0.35
C ASN A 328 -17.28 6.57 0.27
N GLU A 329 -16.36 6.54 1.22
CA GLU A 329 -15.81 7.70 1.91
C GLU A 329 -14.99 8.63 0.99
N TYR A 330 -14.65 8.20 -0.21
CA TYR A 330 -13.95 9.04 -1.20
C TYR A 330 -14.90 9.85 -2.07
N TYR A 331 -16.19 9.52 -2.07
CA TYR A 331 -17.21 10.36 -2.73
C TYR A 331 -17.49 11.63 -1.92
N GLU A 332 -17.95 12.66 -2.60
CA GLU A 332 -18.62 13.80 -1.97
C GLU A 332 -19.99 13.38 -1.44
N SER A 333 -20.45 14.05 -0.38
CA SER A 333 -21.65 13.63 0.36
C SER A 333 -22.89 13.42 -0.51
N ASP A 334 -23.05 14.25 -1.55
CA ASP A 334 -24.22 14.24 -2.44
C ASP A 334 -24.09 13.23 -3.60
N SER A 335 -22.94 12.57 -3.74
CA SER A 335 -22.63 11.64 -4.84
C SER A 335 -22.39 10.19 -4.39
N ILE A 336 -22.61 9.89 -3.10
CA ILE A 336 -22.40 8.55 -2.56
C ILE A 336 -23.41 7.58 -3.20
N PRO A 337 -22.96 6.49 -3.86
CA PRO A 337 -23.85 5.52 -4.47
C PRO A 337 -24.60 4.70 -3.42
N GLU A 338 -25.80 4.21 -3.75
CA GLU A 338 -26.60 3.34 -2.88
C GLU A 338 -25.85 2.04 -2.53
N LYS A 339 -25.11 1.50 -3.48
CA LYS A 339 -24.29 0.28 -3.31
C LYS A 339 -22.82 0.64 -3.44
N SER A 340 -22.01 0.20 -2.47
CA SER A 340 -20.56 0.29 -2.61
C SER A 340 -20.05 -0.65 -3.70
N VAL A 341 -18.87 -0.36 -4.23
CA VAL A 341 -18.18 -1.21 -5.21
C VAL A 341 -18.02 -2.66 -4.70
N ASP A 342 -17.72 -2.85 -3.42
CA ASP A 342 -17.61 -4.19 -2.82
C ASP A 342 -18.94 -4.98 -2.91
N VAL A 343 -20.08 -4.30 -2.73
CA VAL A 343 -21.41 -4.90 -2.89
C VAL A 343 -21.70 -5.25 -4.35
N GLU A 344 -21.38 -4.36 -5.29
CA GLU A 344 -21.60 -4.61 -6.72
C GLU A 344 -20.76 -5.79 -7.22
N ILE A 345 -19.48 -5.86 -6.81
CA ILE A 345 -18.60 -6.99 -7.12
C ILE A 345 -19.20 -8.29 -6.55
N ALA A 346 -19.64 -8.27 -5.29
CA ALA A 346 -20.25 -9.43 -4.65
C ALA A 346 -21.52 -9.92 -5.39
N ILE A 347 -22.37 -9.00 -5.84
CA ILE A 347 -23.55 -9.33 -6.66
C ILE A 347 -23.14 -9.99 -7.96
N ARG A 348 -22.21 -9.39 -8.71
CA ARG A 348 -21.71 -9.92 -9.97
C ARG A 348 -21.10 -11.32 -9.82
N LEU A 349 -20.32 -11.53 -8.77
CA LEU A 349 -19.73 -12.84 -8.48
C LEU A 349 -20.78 -13.91 -8.13
N LYS A 350 -21.87 -13.54 -7.44
CA LYS A 350 -22.98 -14.46 -7.19
C LYS A 350 -23.66 -14.91 -8.49
N GLU A 351 -23.95 -13.97 -9.40
CA GLU A 351 -24.58 -14.24 -10.69
C GLU A 351 -23.73 -15.17 -11.56
N LEU A 352 -22.41 -15.02 -11.52
CA LEU A 352 -21.47 -15.81 -12.31
C LEU A 352 -21.05 -17.15 -11.66
N ASN A 353 -21.66 -17.56 -10.55
CA ASN A 353 -21.23 -18.72 -9.75
C ASN A 353 -19.75 -18.62 -9.32
N ARG A 354 -19.30 -17.41 -8.99
CA ARG A 354 -17.93 -17.12 -8.54
C ARG A 354 -17.87 -16.64 -7.09
N ALA A 355 -19.00 -16.57 -6.38
CA ALA A 355 -19.08 -16.36 -4.94
C ALA A 355 -19.64 -17.61 -4.25
N PHE A 356 -18.94 -18.13 -3.25
CA PHE A 356 -19.39 -19.21 -2.40
C PHE A 356 -20.20 -18.70 -1.20
N LYS A 357 -19.68 -17.63 -0.56
CA LYS A 357 -20.33 -16.98 0.59
C LYS A 357 -20.10 -15.47 0.56
N VAL A 358 -21.12 -14.71 0.90
CA VAL A 358 -21.04 -13.24 1.05
C VAL A 358 -21.73 -12.88 2.36
N GLU A 359 -21.02 -12.13 3.21
CA GLU A 359 -21.56 -11.70 4.51
C GLU A 359 -20.96 -10.36 4.91
N LYS A 360 -21.62 -9.67 5.84
CA LYS A 360 -21.03 -8.52 6.52
C LYS A 360 -20.02 -9.01 7.54
N TYR A 361 -18.85 -8.38 7.56
CA TYR A 361 -17.76 -8.74 8.45
C TYR A 361 -17.21 -7.49 9.13
N SER A 362 -17.16 -7.54 10.47
CA SER A 362 -16.57 -6.45 11.25
C SER A 362 -15.08 -6.72 11.43
N HIS A 363 -14.27 -5.76 11.04
CA HIS A 363 -12.82 -5.85 11.17
C HIS A 363 -12.19 -4.48 11.40
N SER A 364 -10.97 -4.49 11.91
CA SER A 364 -10.20 -3.27 12.11
C SER A 364 -9.57 -2.82 10.80
N TYR A 365 -9.82 -1.57 10.38
CA TYR A 365 -9.37 -1.01 9.12
C TYR A 365 -8.60 0.31 9.34
N PRO A 366 -7.45 0.53 8.66
CA PRO A 366 -6.64 1.71 8.85
C PRO A 366 -7.28 2.96 8.21
N HIS A 367 -7.25 4.06 8.95
CA HIS A 367 -7.70 5.39 8.52
C HIS A 367 -6.56 6.39 8.65
N CYS A 368 -6.53 7.36 7.77
CA CYS A 368 -5.59 8.47 7.84
C CYS A 368 -5.97 9.38 9.01
N TRP A 369 -5.11 9.51 9.99
CA TRP A 369 -5.36 10.29 11.20
C TRP A 369 -5.58 11.79 10.94
N ARG A 370 -5.20 12.30 9.75
CA ARG A 370 -5.38 13.70 9.35
C ARG A 370 -6.68 13.96 8.61
N THR A 371 -7.16 12.99 7.81
CA THR A 371 -8.33 13.18 6.94
C THR A 371 -9.53 12.37 7.38
N ASP A 372 -9.38 11.49 8.36
CA ASP A 372 -10.39 10.53 8.82
C ASP A 372 -10.93 9.58 7.75
N LYS A 373 -10.27 9.54 6.57
CA LYS A 373 -10.64 8.68 5.45
C LYS A 373 -9.85 7.37 5.46
N PRO A 374 -10.41 6.28 4.90
CA PRO A 374 -9.72 5.00 4.77
C PRO A 374 -8.37 5.12 4.06
N VAL A 375 -7.45 4.23 4.38
CA VAL A 375 -6.12 4.11 3.75
C VAL A 375 -6.15 2.94 2.78
N LEU A 376 -5.50 3.08 1.63
CA LEU A 376 -5.24 1.98 0.70
C LEU A 376 -3.78 1.53 0.85
N TYR A 377 -3.52 0.26 0.59
CA TYR A 377 -2.17 -0.18 0.27
C TYR A 377 -1.97 0.01 -1.23
N TYR A 378 -0.94 0.78 -1.62
CA TYR A 378 -0.76 1.24 -2.99
C TYR A 378 0.69 1.10 -3.44
N PRO A 379 0.95 0.63 -4.67
CA PRO A 379 2.30 0.51 -5.19
C PRO A 379 2.87 1.88 -5.54
N MET A 380 4.01 2.20 -5.00
CA MET A 380 4.69 3.49 -5.24
C MET A 380 6.19 3.29 -5.36
N GLU A 381 6.78 4.00 -6.28
CA GLU A 381 8.22 4.21 -6.28
C GLU A 381 8.58 5.22 -5.20
N SER A 382 9.62 4.94 -4.46
CA SER A 382 10.06 5.76 -3.35
C SER A 382 11.55 5.63 -3.12
N TRP A 383 12.14 6.63 -2.48
CA TRP A 383 13.51 6.56 -1.98
C TRP A 383 13.53 5.99 -0.58
N PHE A 384 14.41 5.02 -0.35
CA PHE A 384 14.54 4.30 0.91
C PHE A 384 15.94 4.38 1.48
N ILE A 385 16.03 4.37 2.83
CA ILE A 385 17.28 4.07 3.55
C ILE A 385 17.24 2.60 3.96
N LYS A 386 18.34 1.85 3.67
CA LYS A 386 18.52 0.43 4.01
C LYS A 386 18.73 0.25 5.51
N MET A 387 17.65 0.30 6.28
CA MET A 387 17.69 0.16 7.74
C MET A 387 17.81 -1.30 8.19
N ASP A 388 17.25 -2.24 7.43
CA ASP A 388 17.24 -3.64 7.77
C ASP A 388 18.66 -4.20 7.87
N SER A 389 19.54 -3.79 6.98
CA SER A 389 20.97 -4.16 6.99
C SER A 389 21.75 -3.66 8.22
N LEU A 390 21.22 -2.64 8.90
CA LEU A 390 21.83 -2.00 10.09
C LEU A 390 21.18 -2.47 11.39
N SER A 391 20.04 -3.16 11.34
CA SER A 391 19.20 -3.49 12.48
C SER A 391 19.96 -4.23 13.60
N ASN A 392 20.75 -5.24 13.24
CA ASN A 392 21.55 -5.99 14.20
C ASN A 392 22.60 -5.10 14.88
N ARG A 393 23.30 -4.28 14.12
CA ARG A 393 24.31 -3.36 14.69
C ARG A 393 23.69 -2.31 15.59
N MET A 394 22.56 -1.73 15.21
CA MET A 394 21.81 -0.80 16.05
C MET A 394 21.35 -1.45 17.35
N PHE A 395 20.88 -2.69 17.28
CA PHE A 395 20.49 -3.43 18.48
C PHE A 395 21.67 -3.70 19.41
N GLU A 396 22.83 -4.14 18.89
CA GLU A 396 24.07 -4.34 19.67
C GLU A 396 24.48 -3.06 20.39
N LEU A 397 24.56 -1.93 19.67
CA LEU A 397 24.90 -0.62 20.26
C LEU A 397 23.89 -0.18 21.34
N ASN A 398 22.61 -0.48 21.15
CA ASN A 398 21.58 -0.20 22.15
C ASN A 398 21.82 -0.95 23.48
N GLN A 399 22.45 -2.13 23.44
CA GLN A 399 22.78 -2.88 24.66
C GLN A 399 23.92 -2.24 25.48
N GLU A 400 24.74 -1.38 24.85
CA GLU A 400 25.81 -0.64 25.52
C GLU A 400 25.29 0.60 26.30
N ILE A 401 24.03 1.03 26.02
CA ILE A 401 23.43 2.20 26.67
C ILE A 401 22.93 1.83 28.07
N ASN A 402 23.26 2.67 29.04
CA ASN A 402 22.76 2.54 30.43
C ASN A 402 21.32 3.09 30.55
N TRP A 403 20.35 2.34 30.11
CA TRP A 403 18.93 2.70 30.16
C TRP A 403 18.36 2.73 31.58
N LYS A 404 17.62 3.81 31.92
CA LYS A 404 16.87 3.94 33.18
C LYS A 404 15.43 4.37 32.87
N PRO A 405 14.44 3.50 33.01
CA PRO A 405 14.56 2.08 33.42
C PRO A 405 15.16 1.21 32.33
N LYS A 406 15.81 0.13 32.72
CA LYS A 406 16.46 -0.84 31.82
C LYS A 406 15.49 -1.45 30.78
N SER A 407 14.23 -1.65 31.19
CA SER A 407 13.16 -2.14 30.33
C SER A 407 12.89 -1.30 29.08
N THR A 408 13.28 -0.02 29.05
CA THR A 408 13.16 0.82 27.84
C THR A 408 14.04 0.30 26.71
N GLY A 409 15.31 0.01 26.99
CA GLY A 409 16.25 -0.49 26.00
C GLY A 409 16.08 -1.95 25.64
N GLU A 410 15.79 -2.81 26.64
CA GLU A 410 15.60 -4.26 26.43
C GLU A 410 14.21 -4.60 25.88
N GLY A 411 13.21 -3.75 26.15
CA GLY A 411 11.82 -3.95 25.76
C GLY A 411 11.47 -3.30 24.41
N ARG A 412 10.55 -2.33 24.45
CA ARG A 412 9.93 -1.74 23.25
C ARG A 412 10.95 -1.20 22.25
N PHE A 413 11.94 -0.41 22.72
CA PHE A 413 12.92 0.21 21.83
C PHE A 413 13.88 -0.82 21.23
N GLY A 414 14.42 -1.74 22.03
CA GLY A 414 15.28 -2.82 21.52
C GLY A 414 14.58 -3.74 20.53
N ASN A 415 13.31 -4.09 20.78
CA ASN A 415 12.52 -4.87 19.84
C ASN A 415 12.28 -4.11 18.53
N TRP A 416 12.00 -2.80 18.61
CA TRP A 416 11.83 -1.96 17.41
C TRP A 416 13.12 -1.92 16.55
N LEU A 417 14.30 -1.78 17.18
CA LEU A 417 15.57 -1.82 16.45
C LEU A 417 15.82 -3.16 15.74
N LYS A 418 15.48 -4.29 16.38
CA LYS A 418 15.61 -5.64 15.78
C LYS A 418 14.73 -5.83 14.54
N THR A 419 13.59 -5.19 14.50
CA THR A 419 12.59 -5.32 13.44
C THR A 419 12.52 -4.07 12.55
N ALA A 420 13.56 -3.22 12.58
CA ALA A 420 13.63 -2.04 11.75
C ALA A 420 13.63 -2.43 10.27
N ASN A 421 12.59 -1.99 9.56
CA ASN A 421 12.49 -2.13 8.11
C ASN A 421 13.11 -0.90 7.43
N ASP A 422 13.38 -1.01 6.14
CA ASP A 422 13.86 0.09 5.33
C ASP A 422 12.95 1.31 5.46
N TRP A 423 13.56 2.46 5.63
CA TRP A 423 12.83 3.71 5.88
C TRP A 423 12.49 4.41 4.57
N ASN A 424 11.20 4.51 4.27
CA ASN A 424 10.70 5.30 3.16
C ASN A 424 10.80 6.80 3.46
N LEU A 425 11.62 7.51 2.68
CA LEU A 425 11.81 8.96 2.78
C LEU A 425 10.80 9.76 1.97
N SER A 426 10.30 9.20 0.86
CA SER A 426 9.49 9.95 -0.10
C SER A 426 8.14 10.38 0.47
N ARG A 427 7.80 11.64 0.24
CA ARG A 427 6.47 12.21 0.44
C ARG A 427 6.15 13.06 -0.79
N SER A 428 5.06 12.73 -1.47
CA SER A 428 4.62 13.46 -2.68
C SER A 428 3.94 14.77 -2.30
N ARG A 429 4.71 15.71 -1.73
CA ARG A 429 4.22 17.00 -1.24
C ARG A 429 5.16 18.12 -1.67
N PHE A 430 4.68 19.37 -1.64
CA PHE A 430 5.45 20.55 -2.04
C PHE A 430 6.09 21.26 -0.85
N TRP A 431 5.39 21.35 0.31
CA TRP A 431 5.90 22.00 1.50
C TRP A 431 6.69 21.02 2.37
N GLY A 432 7.98 20.97 2.14
CA GLY A 432 8.91 20.08 2.83
C GLY A 432 10.33 20.27 2.33
N ILE A 433 11.28 19.63 3.00
CA ILE A 433 12.67 19.58 2.52
C ILE A 433 12.69 18.64 1.29
N PRO A 434 13.02 19.14 0.09
CA PRO A 434 13.13 18.28 -1.08
C PRO A 434 14.29 17.30 -0.92
N LEU A 435 14.14 16.09 -1.44
CA LEU A 435 15.27 15.16 -1.55
C LEU A 435 16.26 15.73 -2.58
N PRO A 436 17.54 15.93 -2.20
CA PRO A 436 18.54 16.53 -3.08
C PRO A 436 19.07 15.51 -4.11
N ILE A 437 18.16 14.84 -4.81
CA ILE A 437 18.45 13.72 -5.70
C ILE A 437 17.93 14.07 -7.09
N TRP A 438 18.84 14.26 -8.05
CA TRP A 438 18.55 14.46 -9.45
C TRP A 438 18.77 13.16 -10.20
N THR A 439 17.85 12.82 -11.09
CA THR A 439 17.93 11.64 -11.94
C THR A 439 17.61 12.04 -13.38
N ASP A 440 18.20 11.35 -14.35
CA ASP A 440 17.76 11.40 -15.74
C ASP A 440 16.39 10.69 -15.90
N GLU A 441 15.81 10.76 -17.11
CA GLU A 441 14.49 10.16 -17.38
C GLU A 441 14.49 8.64 -17.22
N GLU A 442 15.62 7.98 -17.50
CA GLU A 442 15.77 6.52 -17.39
C GLU A 442 16.20 6.07 -15.98
N ASN A 443 16.53 7.02 -15.09
CA ASN A 443 17.08 6.81 -13.73
C ASN A 443 18.41 6.04 -13.70
N GLU A 444 19.18 6.09 -14.78
CA GLU A 444 20.50 5.47 -14.87
C GLU A 444 21.56 6.32 -14.21
N GLU A 445 21.46 7.66 -14.37
CA GLU A 445 22.37 8.60 -13.72
C GLU A 445 21.70 9.24 -12.49
N ILE A 446 22.35 9.16 -11.35
CA ILE A 446 21.86 9.73 -10.09
C ILE A 446 22.90 10.68 -9.55
N LYS A 447 22.50 11.93 -9.31
CA LYS A 447 23.32 12.95 -8.67
C LYS A 447 22.66 13.40 -7.37
N VAL A 448 23.42 13.33 -6.26
CA VAL A 448 22.97 13.78 -4.95
C VAL A 448 23.79 15.01 -4.55
N ILE A 449 23.12 16.10 -4.21
CA ILE A 449 23.72 17.37 -3.80
C ILE A 449 23.65 17.47 -2.27
N GLY A 450 24.76 17.85 -1.62
CA GLY A 450 24.86 17.89 -0.17
C GLY A 450 25.04 19.28 0.42
N SER A 451 25.16 20.33 -0.44
CA SER A 451 25.33 21.71 0.04
C SER A 451 24.82 22.74 -0.96
N ALA A 452 24.57 23.96 -0.47
CA ALA A 452 24.26 25.11 -1.33
C ALA A 452 25.41 25.42 -2.32
N GLU A 453 26.66 25.30 -1.87
CA GLU A 453 27.84 25.44 -2.74
C GLU A 453 27.82 24.48 -3.92
N GLU A 454 27.55 23.18 -3.67
CA GLU A 454 27.45 22.21 -4.74
C GLU A 454 26.30 22.53 -5.71
N LEU A 455 25.14 22.94 -5.19
CA LEU A 455 24.00 23.34 -6.02
C LEU A 455 24.38 24.51 -6.94
N ILE A 456 25.01 25.54 -6.41
CA ILE A 456 25.41 26.70 -7.18
C ILE A 456 26.46 26.33 -8.27
N ASN A 457 27.44 25.51 -7.92
CA ASN A 457 28.42 25.02 -8.90
C ASN A 457 27.76 24.26 -10.04
N GLU A 458 26.74 23.45 -9.80
CA GLU A 458 26.00 22.77 -10.86
C GLU A 458 25.14 23.72 -11.70
N ILE A 459 24.51 24.70 -11.06
CA ILE A 459 23.78 25.77 -11.77
C ILE A 459 24.70 26.55 -12.67
N GLU A 460 25.87 26.96 -12.19
CA GLU A 460 26.86 27.69 -13.00
C GLU A 460 27.39 26.86 -14.19
N ALA A 461 27.60 25.55 -13.94
CA ALA A 461 27.97 24.64 -15.04
C ALA A 461 26.83 24.53 -16.06
N SER A 462 25.59 24.50 -15.64
CA SER A 462 24.41 24.46 -16.51
C SER A 462 24.23 25.74 -17.32
N VAL A 463 24.47 26.91 -16.70
CA VAL A 463 24.48 28.21 -17.40
C VAL A 463 25.57 28.24 -18.44
N LYS A 464 26.81 27.85 -18.09
CA LYS A 464 27.95 27.80 -19.01
C LYS A 464 27.71 26.89 -20.20
N ASN A 465 27.01 25.79 -20.00
CA ASN A 465 26.67 24.82 -21.05
C ASN A 465 25.39 25.19 -21.83
N GLY A 466 24.73 26.30 -21.50
CA GLY A 466 23.53 26.79 -22.19
C GLY A 466 22.24 26.06 -21.83
N HIS A 467 22.21 25.27 -20.75
CA HIS A 467 21.02 24.61 -20.26
C HIS A 467 20.16 25.51 -19.37
N MET A 468 20.75 26.53 -18.76
CA MET A 468 20.08 27.57 -17.98
C MET A 468 20.44 28.94 -18.50
N LEU A 469 19.52 29.92 -18.36
CA LEU A 469 19.74 31.32 -18.83
C LEU A 469 20.63 32.11 -17.86
N SER A 470 20.46 31.91 -16.57
CA SER A 470 21.20 32.61 -15.50
C SER A 470 21.15 31.82 -14.20
N ASN A 471 22.05 32.14 -13.26
CA ASN A 471 22.01 31.62 -11.91
C ASN A 471 20.98 32.46 -11.10
N PRO A 472 19.90 31.84 -10.60
CA PRO A 472 18.90 32.53 -9.77
C PRO A 472 19.41 32.93 -8.37
N TYR A 473 20.53 32.35 -7.94
CA TYR A 473 21.13 32.59 -6.61
C TYR A 473 22.48 33.34 -6.71
N SER A 474 22.59 34.25 -7.66
CA SER A 474 23.82 35.03 -7.89
C SER A 474 24.26 35.87 -6.68
N ASP A 475 23.33 36.19 -5.79
CA ASP A 475 23.56 36.99 -4.58
C ASP A 475 23.99 36.15 -3.37
N PHE A 476 24.00 34.81 -3.48
CA PHE A 476 24.50 33.92 -2.45
C PHE A 476 26.04 33.82 -2.53
N ASP A 477 26.70 34.16 -1.42
CA ASP A 477 28.16 34.14 -1.30
C ASP A 477 28.63 32.79 -0.74
N ILE A 478 29.30 31.99 -1.59
CA ILE A 478 29.84 30.68 -1.24
C ILE A 478 30.85 30.81 -0.11
N GLY A 479 30.67 30.01 0.94
CA GLY A 479 31.53 30.01 2.13
C GLY A 479 31.13 31.01 3.21
N ASN A 480 30.16 31.89 2.95
CA ASN A 480 29.60 32.77 3.95
C ASN A 480 28.43 32.09 4.70
N MET A 481 28.65 31.66 5.92
CA MET A 481 27.68 30.92 6.77
C MET A 481 26.75 31.83 7.57
N SER A 482 26.68 33.15 7.28
CA SER A 482 25.77 34.06 7.98
C SER A 482 24.30 33.78 7.62
N ASP A 483 23.40 34.05 8.56
CA ASP A 483 21.96 33.88 8.31
C ASP A 483 21.46 34.85 7.22
N GLU A 484 22.03 36.07 7.16
CA GLU A 484 21.72 37.05 6.10
C GLU A 484 22.04 36.51 4.70
N ASN A 485 23.17 35.79 4.54
CA ASN A 485 23.53 35.20 3.27
C ASN A 485 22.54 34.07 2.87
N TYR A 486 22.10 33.25 3.83
CA TYR A 486 21.15 32.18 3.58
C TYR A 486 19.71 32.66 3.26
N LEU A 487 19.39 33.94 3.42
CA LEU A 487 18.17 34.55 2.89
C LEU A 487 18.19 34.72 1.36
N ASN A 488 19.37 34.67 0.75
CA ASN A 488 19.55 34.81 -0.71
C ASN A 488 19.42 33.47 -1.48
N ILE A 489 19.11 32.36 -0.78
CA ILE A 489 18.91 31.06 -1.41
C ILE A 489 17.69 30.38 -0.81
N ASP A 490 16.79 29.88 -1.63
CA ASP A 490 15.69 29.03 -1.22
C ASP A 490 15.92 27.60 -1.74
N LEU A 491 15.97 26.62 -0.83
CA LEU A 491 16.19 25.21 -1.17
C LEU A 491 14.89 24.42 -1.28
N HIS A 492 13.72 25.07 -1.18
CA HIS A 492 12.45 24.41 -1.48
C HIS A 492 12.36 24.10 -2.98
N LYS A 493 11.52 23.14 -3.32
CA LYS A 493 11.19 22.89 -4.71
C LYS A 493 10.45 24.10 -5.28
N ASP A 494 10.95 24.61 -6.41
CA ASP A 494 10.33 25.69 -7.18
C ASP A 494 9.83 25.17 -8.54
#